data_b03f12ca551e74ca1b86c69a74e85858
#
_entry.id   b03f12ca551e74ca1b86c69a74e85858
#
_cell.length_a   1.000
_cell.length_b   1.000
_cell.length_c   1.000
_cell.angle_alpha   90.00
_cell.angle_beta   90.00
_cell.angle_gamma   90.00
#
_symmetry.space_group_name_H-M   'P 1'
#
loop_
_entity.id
_entity.type
_entity.pdbx_description
1 polymer ?
#
loop_
_entity_poly.entity_id
_entity_poly.type
_entity_poly.pdbx_seq_one_letter_code
_entity_poly.pdbx_strand_id
1 'polypeptide(L)'
;MKKSELYSLLWEACNKLRGGVEPARYKDYVLVLLFFKYVSDRYKGQPFAEFTISKGASFEDLIAAKGKSDVGERVDKIIQKFLEDNRLQGSLPDVSFNNPDELGSGKELVDKVSGLIAVFQNPAIDFKNNRASGDDIIGDAYEYFMMKFAQESGKSKGQFYTPSEVSRIIARLIGIGNIRQMPTKKWTLYDPAAGSGSLLIRAADEAPVDENGDSIVTIFGQEKDHATAGLAKMNLILHQKGTGEIKRGNTLVDPAFTDNFGELKKFDFIVMNPPFSDKSWSDGIKTFEDKYKRFDGYGIPPEKNGDYAWFLHVLKSLDSNGKAGIIMPHGVLFRGNAEETIRIKVLEKRYIDMLPIW
;
A
#
# COMPACT_ATOMS: atom_id res chain seq x y z
N MET A 1 -18.49 -4.98 -16.37
CA MET A 1 -17.88 -3.62 -16.49
C MET A 1 -16.53 -3.73 -17.18
N LYS A 2 -16.23 -2.90 -18.16
CA LYS A 2 -14.88 -2.86 -18.76
C LYS A 2 -13.96 -2.00 -17.87
N LYS A 3 -12.67 -2.39 -17.72
CA LYS A 3 -11.68 -1.62 -16.93
C LYS A 3 -11.63 -0.14 -17.34
N SER A 4 -11.65 0.14 -18.65
CA SER A 4 -11.62 1.52 -19.17
C SER A 4 -12.83 2.36 -18.75
N GLU A 5 -13.99 1.75 -18.62
CA GLU A 5 -15.23 2.42 -18.21
C GLU A 5 -15.16 2.80 -16.71
N LEU A 6 -14.72 1.88 -15.88
CA LEU A 6 -14.47 2.17 -14.46
C LEU A 6 -13.47 3.31 -14.29
N TYR A 7 -12.33 3.25 -15.01
CA TYR A 7 -11.30 4.29 -14.94
C TYR A 7 -11.83 5.68 -15.34
N SER A 8 -12.69 5.75 -16.36
CA SER A 8 -13.31 7.01 -16.77
C SER A 8 -14.24 7.58 -15.69
N LEU A 9 -15.05 6.74 -15.05
CA LEU A 9 -15.95 7.15 -13.97
C LEU A 9 -15.18 7.62 -12.73
N LEU A 10 -14.12 6.91 -12.37
CA LEU A 10 -13.27 7.31 -11.27
C LEU A 10 -12.56 8.64 -11.53
N TRP A 11 -12.13 8.88 -12.79
CA TRP A 11 -11.58 10.17 -13.19
C TRP A 11 -12.62 11.30 -13.16
N GLU A 12 -13.88 11.00 -13.54
CA GLU A 12 -14.99 11.92 -13.39
C GLU A 12 -15.21 12.31 -11.92
N ALA A 13 -15.10 11.35 -10.99
CA ALA A 13 -15.20 11.64 -9.55
C ALA A 13 -14.12 12.63 -9.10
N CYS A 14 -12.88 12.48 -9.55
CA CYS A 14 -11.81 13.45 -9.29
C CYS A 14 -12.14 14.84 -9.84
N ASN A 15 -12.74 14.91 -11.03
CA ASN A 15 -13.12 16.19 -11.65
C ASN A 15 -14.19 16.93 -10.84
N LYS A 16 -15.05 16.24 -10.06
CA LYS A 16 -16.03 16.91 -9.18
C LYS A 16 -15.39 17.67 -8.03
N LEU A 17 -14.13 17.34 -7.68
CA LEU A 17 -13.38 18.01 -6.60
C LEU A 17 -12.52 19.18 -7.09
N ARG A 18 -12.36 19.35 -8.41
CA ARG A 18 -11.56 20.44 -8.97
C ARG A 18 -12.09 21.79 -8.56
N GLY A 19 -11.16 22.68 -8.19
CA GLY A 19 -11.47 24.07 -7.82
C GLY A 19 -11.53 24.38 -6.33
N GLY A 20 -11.26 23.39 -5.45
CA GLY A 20 -11.22 23.63 -3.98
C GLY A 20 -10.29 22.72 -3.23
N VAL A 21 -10.03 21.54 -3.75
CA VAL A 21 -9.14 20.53 -3.13
C VAL A 21 -7.81 20.50 -3.88
N GLU A 22 -6.72 20.28 -3.18
CA GLU A 22 -5.43 20.03 -3.84
C GLU A 22 -5.50 18.71 -4.65
N PRO A 23 -4.94 18.67 -5.87
CA PRO A 23 -4.97 17.45 -6.70
C PRO A 23 -4.47 16.19 -6.00
N ALA A 24 -3.45 16.33 -5.15
CA ALA A 24 -2.93 15.22 -4.34
C ALA A 24 -3.96 14.62 -3.36
N ARG A 25 -4.99 15.39 -2.98
CA ARG A 25 -6.04 14.99 -2.04
C ARG A 25 -7.28 14.40 -2.72
N TYR A 26 -7.52 14.67 -4.03
CA TYR A 26 -8.69 14.11 -4.74
C TYR A 26 -8.78 12.59 -4.59
N LYS A 27 -7.62 11.92 -4.76
CA LYS A 27 -7.53 10.47 -4.67
C LYS A 27 -8.08 9.93 -3.36
N ASP A 28 -7.80 10.61 -2.25
CA ASP A 28 -8.14 10.13 -0.92
C ASP A 28 -9.67 10.06 -0.75
N TYR A 29 -10.39 11.10 -1.16
CA TYR A 29 -11.85 11.13 -1.18
C TYR A 29 -12.45 10.05 -2.09
N VAL A 30 -11.93 9.96 -3.31
CA VAL A 30 -12.45 9.03 -4.30
C VAL A 30 -12.16 7.58 -3.90
N LEU A 31 -10.97 7.30 -3.36
CA LEU A 31 -10.59 5.95 -2.90
C LEU A 31 -11.40 5.50 -1.68
N VAL A 32 -11.68 6.40 -0.73
CA VAL A 32 -12.55 6.08 0.41
C VAL A 32 -13.95 5.69 -0.08
N LEU A 33 -14.54 6.45 -1.02
CA LEU A 33 -15.85 6.11 -1.56
C LEU A 33 -15.84 4.85 -2.42
N LEU A 34 -14.78 4.62 -3.20
CA LEU A 34 -14.60 3.39 -3.96
C LEU A 34 -14.57 2.17 -3.06
N PHE A 35 -13.76 2.21 -2.02
CA PHE A 35 -13.67 1.14 -1.03
C PHE A 35 -15.01 0.91 -0.35
N PHE A 36 -15.65 1.99 0.13
CA PHE A 36 -16.94 1.88 0.82
C PHE A 36 -18.05 1.34 -0.10
N LYS A 37 -18.07 1.75 -1.37
CA LYS A 37 -18.98 1.21 -2.38
C LYS A 37 -18.74 -0.29 -2.59
N TYR A 38 -17.48 -0.69 -2.72
CA TYR A 38 -17.11 -2.09 -2.92
C TYR A 38 -17.56 -2.97 -1.75
N VAL A 39 -17.17 -2.61 -0.52
CA VAL A 39 -17.52 -3.43 0.65
C VAL A 39 -19.03 -3.46 0.89
N SER A 40 -19.71 -2.33 0.68
CA SER A 40 -21.17 -2.25 0.80
C SER A 40 -21.88 -3.15 -0.21
N ASP A 41 -21.49 -3.09 -1.50
CA ASP A 41 -22.10 -3.90 -2.54
C ASP A 41 -21.83 -5.40 -2.34
N ARG A 42 -20.60 -5.74 -1.95
CA ARG A 42 -20.16 -7.13 -1.89
C ARG A 42 -20.69 -7.87 -0.66
N TYR A 43 -20.71 -7.21 0.49
CA TYR A 43 -20.92 -7.89 1.77
C TYR A 43 -22.26 -7.60 2.42
N LYS A 44 -23.01 -6.60 1.98
CA LYS A 44 -24.32 -6.27 2.56
C LYS A 44 -25.30 -7.44 2.44
N GLY A 45 -25.83 -7.86 3.60
CA GLY A 45 -26.81 -8.95 3.69
C GLY A 45 -26.24 -10.35 3.47
N GLN A 46 -24.91 -10.51 3.40
CA GLN A 46 -24.30 -11.83 3.31
C GLN A 46 -24.04 -12.40 4.72
N PRO A 47 -24.50 -13.63 5.03
CA PRO A 47 -24.16 -14.28 6.28
C PRO A 47 -22.66 -14.67 6.29
N PHE A 48 -22.02 -14.54 7.43
CA PHE A 48 -20.60 -14.85 7.62
C PHE A 48 -19.64 -14.10 6.70
N ALA A 49 -20.05 -12.88 6.29
CA ALA A 49 -19.21 -12.04 5.46
C ALA A 49 -17.95 -11.58 6.23
N GLU A 50 -16.87 -11.33 5.49
CA GLU A 50 -15.62 -10.78 6.04
C GLU A 50 -15.85 -9.42 6.70
N PHE A 51 -16.80 -8.62 6.15
CA PHE A 51 -17.18 -7.32 6.71
C PHE A 51 -18.67 -7.28 7.05
N THR A 52 -18.96 -6.70 8.21
CA THR A 52 -20.32 -6.44 8.67
C THR A 52 -20.79 -5.09 8.13
N ILE A 53 -21.88 -5.09 7.36
CA ILE A 53 -22.56 -3.88 6.92
C ILE A 53 -23.82 -3.70 7.77
N SER A 54 -23.70 -2.98 8.88
CA SER A 54 -24.81 -2.74 9.79
C SER A 54 -25.79 -1.72 9.22
N LYS A 55 -26.99 -1.65 9.82
CA LYS A 55 -27.99 -0.62 9.46
C LYS A 55 -27.41 0.78 9.67
N GLY A 56 -27.46 1.62 8.65
CA GLY A 56 -26.91 2.97 8.68
C GLY A 56 -25.42 3.05 8.37
N ALA A 57 -24.81 1.97 7.86
CA ALA A 57 -23.40 1.90 7.48
C ALA A 57 -23.23 1.31 6.06
N SER A 58 -24.15 1.58 5.16
CA SER A 58 -24.14 1.09 3.78
C SER A 58 -24.02 2.21 2.77
N PHE A 59 -23.66 1.88 1.53
CA PHE A 59 -23.61 2.89 0.46
C PHE A 59 -24.98 3.48 0.13
N GLU A 60 -26.06 2.73 0.31
CA GLU A 60 -27.43 3.25 0.18
C GLU A 60 -27.75 4.33 1.23
N ASP A 61 -27.14 4.27 2.41
CA ASP A 61 -27.28 5.32 3.41
C ASP A 61 -26.59 6.62 2.96
N LEU A 62 -25.46 6.53 2.22
CA LEU A 62 -24.85 7.69 1.56
C LEU A 62 -25.77 8.28 0.49
N ILE A 63 -26.39 7.43 -0.32
CA ILE A 63 -27.35 7.87 -1.33
C ILE A 63 -28.53 8.63 -0.68
N ALA A 64 -29.02 8.13 0.44
CA ALA A 64 -30.10 8.78 1.18
C ALA A 64 -29.71 10.12 1.84
N ALA A 65 -28.41 10.37 1.98
CA ALA A 65 -27.87 11.64 2.49
C ALA A 65 -27.71 12.72 1.41
N LYS A 66 -27.72 12.38 0.12
CA LYS A 66 -27.52 13.34 -0.99
C LYS A 66 -28.48 14.51 -0.91
N GLY A 67 -27.98 15.70 -1.22
CA GLY A 67 -28.75 16.94 -1.29
C GLY A 67 -29.16 17.51 0.05
N LYS A 68 -28.87 16.86 1.16
CA LYS A 68 -29.14 17.40 2.49
C LYS A 68 -28.06 18.41 2.88
N SER A 69 -28.46 19.45 3.63
CA SER A 69 -27.53 20.49 4.07
C SER A 69 -26.39 19.99 4.95
N ASP A 70 -26.58 18.85 5.62
CA ASP A 70 -25.64 18.16 6.50
C ASP A 70 -25.02 16.91 5.86
N VAL A 71 -24.99 16.83 4.51
CA VAL A 71 -24.53 15.65 3.77
C VAL A 71 -23.11 15.24 4.16
N GLY A 72 -22.18 16.18 4.31
CA GLY A 72 -20.78 15.91 4.68
C GLY A 72 -20.69 15.21 6.04
N GLU A 73 -21.34 15.76 7.06
CA GLU A 73 -21.38 15.17 8.41
C GLU A 73 -22.03 13.77 8.40
N ARG A 74 -23.07 13.58 7.61
CA ARG A 74 -23.71 12.26 7.47
C ARG A 74 -22.79 11.24 6.84
N VAL A 75 -22.10 11.61 5.78
CA VAL A 75 -21.12 10.74 5.10
C VAL A 75 -20.02 10.32 6.07
N ASP A 76 -19.43 11.27 6.80
CA ASP A 76 -18.40 10.97 7.79
C ASP A 76 -18.92 10.00 8.87
N LYS A 77 -20.11 10.23 9.42
CA LYS A 77 -20.71 9.34 10.42
C LYS A 77 -21.01 7.93 9.90
N ILE A 78 -21.50 7.81 8.67
CA ILE A 78 -21.79 6.51 8.04
C ILE A 78 -20.52 5.71 7.84
N ILE A 79 -19.45 6.35 7.31
CA ILE A 79 -18.16 5.69 7.07
C ILE A 79 -17.50 5.33 8.41
N GLN A 80 -17.50 6.25 9.38
CA GLN A 80 -16.94 5.99 10.70
C GLN A 80 -17.62 4.80 11.38
N LYS A 81 -18.95 4.74 11.34
CA LYS A 81 -19.72 3.61 11.88
C LYS A 81 -19.29 2.28 11.26
N PHE A 82 -19.13 2.23 9.94
CA PHE A 82 -18.64 1.03 9.25
C PHE A 82 -17.24 0.65 9.75
N LEU A 83 -16.33 1.61 9.88
CA LEU A 83 -14.96 1.37 10.36
C LEU A 83 -14.95 0.84 11.81
N GLU A 84 -15.79 1.37 12.67
CA GLU A 84 -15.92 0.92 14.06
C GLU A 84 -16.49 -0.49 14.14
N ASP A 85 -17.58 -0.77 13.43
CA ASP A 85 -18.23 -2.08 13.39
C ASP A 85 -17.29 -3.20 12.92
N ASN A 86 -16.27 -2.85 12.09
CA ASN A 86 -15.32 -3.78 11.51
C ASN A 86 -13.89 -3.68 12.08
N ARG A 87 -13.65 -2.83 13.08
CA ARG A 87 -12.33 -2.60 13.68
C ARG A 87 -11.28 -2.13 12.67
N LEU A 88 -11.70 -1.30 11.72
CA LEU A 88 -10.87 -0.77 10.63
C LEU A 88 -10.42 0.69 10.84
N GLN A 89 -10.47 1.21 12.07
CA GLN A 89 -10.04 2.58 12.37
C GLN A 89 -8.58 2.78 11.94
N GLY A 90 -8.33 3.88 11.23
CA GLY A 90 -7.01 4.19 10.67
C GLY A 90 -6.58 3.32 9.48
N SER A 91 -7.53 2.57 8.89
CA SER A 91 -7.28 1.78 7.67
C SER A 91 -7.69 2.50 6.39
N LEU A 92 -8.32 3.65 6.48
CA LEU A 92 -8.63 4.51 5.34
C LEU A 92 -7.79 5.79 5.40
N PRO A 93 -7.63 6.49 4.26
CA PRO A 93 -7.10 7.84 4.25
C PRO A 93 -7.89 8.76 5.18
N ASP A 94 -7.18 9.65 5.88
CA ASP A 94 -7.79 10.62 6.78
C ASP A 94 -8.39 11.77 5.97
N VAL A 95 -9.66 11.64 5.64
CA VAL A 95 -10.47 12.65 4.96
C VAL A 95 -11.77 12.89 5.69
N SER A 96 -12.26 14.13 5.68
CA SER A 96 -13.58 14.49 6.16
C SER A 96 -14.39 15.08 5.01
N PHE A 97 -15.55 14.49 4.75
CA PHE A 97 -16.51 15.01 3.76
C PHE A 97 -17.25 16.27 4.26
N ASN A 98 -16.98 16.65 5.51
CA ASN A 98 -17.49 17.88 6.11
C ASN A 98 -16.40 18.95 6.31
N ASN A 99 -15.25 18.82 5.62
CA ASN A 99 -14.14 19.77 5.72
C ASN A 99 -14.39 21.01 4.83
N PRO A 100 -14.66 22.20 5.42
CA PRO A 100 -14.95 23.41 4.63
C PRO A 100 -13.70 23.97 3.93
N ASP A 101 -12.51 23.72 4.44
CA ASP A 101 -11.26 24.22 3.86
C ASP A 101 -10.94 23.50 2.54
N GLU A 102 -11.34 22.23 2.40
CA GLU A 102 -11.11 21.44 1.19
C GLU A 102 -12.34 21.44 0.26
N LEU A 103 -13.54 21.25 0.81
CA LEU A 103 -14.75 21.06 0.02
C LEU A 103 -15.63 22.31 -0.16
N GLY A 104 -15.25 23.41 0.50
CA GLY A 104 -16.08 24.61 0.57
C GLY A 104 -17.20 24.48 1.61
N SER A 105 -18.12 25.45 1.64
CA SER A 105 -19.20 25.50 2.64
C SER A 105 -20.58 25.64 2.01
N GLY A 106 -21.61 25.36 2.78
CA GLY A 106 -23.00 25.53 2.38
C GLY A 106 -23.32 24.74 1.09
N LYS A 107 -23.85 25.44 0.07
CA LYS A 107 -24.26 24.80 -1.18
C LYS A 107 -23.11 24.13 -1.93
N GLU A 108 -21.93 24.73 -1.92
CA GLU A 108 -20.76 24.20 -2.62
C GLU A 108 -20.37 22.81 -2.07
N LEU A 109 -20.26 22.67 -0.76
CA LEU A 109 -19.99 21.38 -0.11
C LEU A 109 -21.07 20.35 -0.46
N VAL A 110 -22.34 20.75 -0.37
CA VAL A 110 -23.48 19.86 -0.69
C VAL A 110 -23.39 19.36 -2.15
N ASP A 111 -23.11 20.25 -3.09
CA ASP A 111 -23.02 19.93 -4.51
C ASP A 111 -21.82 19.00 -4.79
N LYS A 112 -20.64 19.27 -4.22
CA LYS A 112 -19.43 18.44 -4.39
C LYS A 112 -19.63 17.04 -3.82
N VAL A 113 -20.04 16.92 -2.56
CA VAL A 113 -20.22 15.63 -1.90
C VAL A 113 -21.34 14.82 -2.55
N SER A 114 -22.48 15.45 -2.87
CA SER A 114 -23.57 14.79 -3.57
C SER A 114 -23.19 14.37 -5.00
N GLY A 115 -22.35 15.18 -5.68
CA GLY A 115 -21.78 14.87 -6.99
C GLY A 115 -20.86 13.66 -6.96
N LEU A 116 -19.99 13.55 -5.94
CA LEU A 116 -19.15 12.38 -5.73
C LEU A 116 -19.98 11.10 -5.55
N ILE A 117 -20.97 11.14 -4.61
CA ILE A 117 -21.85 9.99 -4.38
C ILE A 117 -22.58 9.60 -5.68
N ALA A 118 -23.01 10.58 -6.48
CA ALA A 118 -23.72 10.33 -7.74
C ALA A 118 -22.88 9.58 -8.77
N VAL A 119 -21.57 9.83 -8.86
CA VAL A 119 -20.66 9.08 -9.74
C VAL A 119 -20.66 7.60 -9.35
N PHE A 120 -20.54 7.29 -8.07
CA PHE A 120 -20.56 5.89 -7.57
C PHE A 120 -21.95 5.25 -7.60
N GLN A 121 -23.01 6.01 -7.87
CA GLN A 121 -24.36 5.51 -8.11
C GLN A 121 -24.54 5.02 -9.57
N ASN A 122 -23.57 5.28 -10.44
CA ASN A 122 -23.66 4.83 -11.83
C ASN A 122 -23.82 3.30 -11.87
N PRO A 123 -24.83 2.76 -12.59
CA PRO A 123 -25.04 1.32 -12.71
C PRO A 123 -23.84 0.54 -13.25
N ALA A 124 -22.95 1.20 -13.97
CA ALA A 124 -21.69 0.60 -14.41
C ALA A 124 -20.74 0.27 -13.24
N ILE A 125 -20.89 0.93 -12.08
CA ILE A 125 -20.14 0.61 -10.84
C ILE A 125 -21.01 -0.30 -9.96
N ASP A 126 -21.20 -1.53 -10.39
CA ASP A 126 -21.91 -2.58 -9.64
C ASP A 126 -20.93 -3.69 -9.27
N PHE A 127 -20.52 -3.73 -8.00
CA PHE A 127 -19.62 -4.76 -7.48
C PHE A 127 -20.37 -5.99 -6.94
N LYS A 128 -21.68 -5.93 -6.85
CA LYS A 128 -22.52 -7.04 -6.38
C LYS A 128 -22.62 -8.16 -7.42
N ASN A 129 -22.81 -7.79 -8.68
CA ASN A 129 -23.05 -8.71 -9.77
C ASN A 129 -21.83 -8.93 -10.67
N ASN A 130 -20.80 -8.11 -10.52
CA ASN A 130 -19.61 -8.14 -11.37
C ASN A 130 -18.61 -9.20 -10.89
N ARG A 131 -19.03 -10.46 -10.90
CA ARG A 131 -18.15 -11.63 -10.77
C ARG A 131 -17.45 -11.93 -12.10
N ALA A 132 -16.85 -10.91 -12.74
CA ALA A 132 -16.01 -11.16 -13.88
C ALA A 132 -14.83 -11.99 -13.42
N SER A 133 -14.85 -13.22 -13.86
CA SER A 133 -13.84 -14.26 -13.73
C SER A 133 -12.40 -13.73 -13.55
N GLY A 134 -11.85 -13.90 -12.36
CA GLY A 134 -10.39 -13.90 -12.16
C GLY A 134 -9.66 -12.56 -12.20
N ASP A 135 -10.28 -11.47 -12.63
CA ASP A 135 -9.66 -10.15 -12.67
C ASP A 135 -10.07 -9.32 -11.46
N ASP A 136 -9.10 -8.89 -10.68
CA ASP A 136 -9.29 -7.94 -9.60
C ASP A 136 -9.47 -6.52 -10.16
N ILE A 137 -10.65 -6.27 -10.73
CA ILE A 137 -11.00 -4.99 -11.36
C ILE A 137 -10.81 -3.80 -10.41
N ILE A 138 -10.96 -4.02 -9.11
CA ILE A 138 -10.89 -2.95 -8.10
C ILE A 138 -9.45 -2.67 -7.72
N GLY A 139 -8.65 -3.69 -7.50
CA GLY A 139 -7.22 -3.52 -7.31
C GLY A 139 -6.57 -2.84 -8.52
N ASP A 140 -6.92 -3.26 -9.72
CA ASP A 140 -6.46 -2.61 -10.96
C ASP A 140 -6.92 -1.14 -11.07
N ALA A 141 -8.16 -0.82 -10.65
CA ALA A 141 -8.65 0.56 -10.62
C ALA A 141 -7.90 1.41 -9.61
N TYR A 142 -7.63 0.83 -8.44
CA TYR A 142 -6.83 1.47 -7.41
C TYR A 142 -5.41 1.75 -7.92
N GLU A 143 -4.75 0.76 -8.52
CA GLU A 143 -3.43 0.92 -9.12
C GLU A 143 -3.41 1.98 -10.24
N TYR A 144 -4.46 2.01 -11.06
CA TYR A 144 -4.63 3.05 -12.09
C TYR A 144 -4.66 4.45 -11.48
N PHE A 145 -5.38 4.65 -10.38
CA PHE A 145 -5.37 5.91 -9.66
C PHE A 145 -4.01 6.28 -9.14
N MET A 146 -3.35 5.34 -8.48
CA MET A 146 -2.02 5.60 -7.93
C MET A 146 -1.04 6.00 -9.03
N MET A 147 -1.09 5.34 -10.19
CA MET A 147 -0.30 5.69 -11.37
C MET A 147 -0.62 7.10 -11.88
N LYS A 148 -1.91 7.45 -12.03
CA LYS A 148 -2.35 8.75 -12.53
C LYS A 148 -1.95 9.89 -11.59
N PHE A 149 -2.15 9.74 -10.30
CA PHE A 149 -1.78 10.77 -9.32
C PHE A 149 -0.27 10.91 -9.12
N ALA A 150 0.49 9.82 -9.25
CA ALA A 150 1.94 9.90 -9.30
C ALA A 150 2.43 10.73 -10.51
N GLN A 151 1.74 10.60 -11.66
CA GLN A 151 2.04 11.40 -12.86
C GLN A 151 1.70 12.89 -12.68
N GLU A 152 0.58 13.23 -12.02
CA GLU A 152 0.13 14.62 -11.82
C GLU A 152 0.89 15.34 -10.70
N SER A 153 1.29 14.64 -9.65
CA SER A 153 1.96 15.27 -8.49
C SER A 153 3.40 15.71 -8.77
N GLY A 154 3.97 15.40 -9.94
CA GLY A 154 5.35 15.77 -10.29
C GLY A 154 6.42 15.11 -9.39
N LYS A 155 6.02 14.32 -8.40
CA LYS A 155 6.93 13.54 -7.57
C LYS A 155 7.49 12.39 -8.40
N SER A 156 8.73 12.00 -8.17
CA SER A 156 9.40 11.00 -8.99
C SER A 156 8.54 9.73 -9.09
N LYS A 157 8.30 9.28 -10.30
CA LYS A 157 7.32 8.22 -10.64
C LYS A 157 7.53 6.91 -9.87
N GLY A 158 8.72 6.66 -9.33
CA GLY A 158 9.06 5.46 -8.59
C GLY A 158 8.70 5.46 -7.10
N GLN A 159 8.35 6.61 -6.52
CA GLN A 159 8.10 6.70 -5.07
C GLN A 159 6.69 6.23 -4.63
N PHE A 160 5.73 6.09 -5.57
CA PHE A 160 4.33 5.82 -5.22
C PHE A 160 3.75 4.57 -5.88
N TYR A 161 4.40 4.04 -6.90
CA TYR A 161 3.84 2.93 -7.67
C TYR A 161 4.96 2.14 -8.35
N THR A 162 4.94 0.83 -8.14
CA THR A 162 5.79 -0.12 -8.87
C THR A 162 4.93 -0.81 -9.94
N PRO A 163 5.27 -0.70 -11.24
CA PRO A 163 4.51 -1.36 -12.29
C PRO A 163 4.30 -2.86 -12.00
N SER A 164 3.12 -3.37 -12.29
CA SER A 164 2.75 -4.75 -12.00
C SER A 164 3.70 -5.76 -12.65
N GLU A 165 4.20 -5.45 -13.85
CA GLU A 165 5.16 -6.26 -14.58
C GLU A 165 6.49 -6.38 -13.82
N VAL A 166 6.99 -5.26 -13.28
CA VAL A 166 8.22 -5.23 -12.49
C VAL A 166 8.04 -6.03 -11.19
N SER A 167 6.90 -5.85 -10.52
CA SER A 167 6.55 -6.60 -9.31
C SER A 167 6.52 -8.10 -9.55
N ARG A 168 5.92 -8.55 -10.67
CA ARG A 168 5.90 -9.97 -11.06
C ARG A 168 7.27 -10.53 -11.38
N ILE A 169 8.10 -9.75 -12.08
CA ILE A 169 9.49 -10.16 -12.36
C ILE A 169 10.25 -10.36 -11.06
N ILE A 170 10.17 -9.42 -10.12
CA ILE A 170 10.82 -9.53 -8.81
C ILE A 170 10.34 -10.78 -8.07
N ALA A 171 9.03 -10.99 -8.00
CA ALA A 171 8.45 -12.16 -7.34
C ALA A 171 8.96 -13.48 -7.91
N ARG A 172 9.07 -13.58 -9.24
CA ARG A 172 9.61 -14.76 -9.92
C ARG A 172 11.11 -14.95 -9.69
N LEU A 173 11.89 -13.86 -9.70
CA LEU A 173 13.33 -13.91 -9.44
C LEU A 173 13.64 -14.39 -8.01
N ILE A 174 12.90 -13.94 -7.01
CA ILE A 174 13.08 -14.43 -5.63
C ILE A 174 12.49 -15.85 -5.42
N GLY A 175 11.77 -16.38 -6.40
CA GLY A 175 11.27 -17.76 -6.39
C GLY A 175 10.11 -18.00 -5.43
N ILE A 176 9.33 -16.99 -5.06
CA ILE A 176 8.21 -17.12 -4.14
C ILE A 176 7.13 -18.10 -4.65
N GLY A 177 6.98 -18.26 -5.97
CA GLY A 177 6.06 -19.22 -6.60
C GLY A 177 6.50 -20.69 -6.45
N ASN A 178 7.74 -20.95 -6.00
CA ASN A 178 8.29 -22.30 -5.87
C ASN A 178 8.17 -22.87 -4.45
N ILE A 179 7.64 -22.11 -3.50
CA ILE A 179 7.45 -22.57 -2.12
C ILE A 179 6.34 -23.62 -2.03
N ARG A 180 6.39 -24.43 -0.98
CA ARG A 180 5.36 -25.43 -0.68
C ARG A 180 4.77 -25.16 0.70
N GLN A 181 3.50 -25.52 0.87
CA GLN A 181 2.87 -25.51 2.18
C GLN A 181 3.62 -26.47 3.12
N MET A 182 3.89 -26.00 4.32
CA MET A 182 4.55 -26.80 5.37
C MET A 182 3.66 -26.80 6.60
N PRO A 183 3.45 -27.94 7.27
CA PRO A 183 2.54 -28.03 8.42
C PRO A 183 2.92 -27.12 9.59
N THR A 184 4.20 -26.82 9.73
CA THR A 184 4.76 -26.10 10.89
C THR A 184 5.30 -24.69 10.56
N LYS A 185 5.31 -24.31 9.27
CA LYS A 185 5.89 -23.03 8.83
C LYS A 185 4.90 -22.21 8.01
N LYS A 186 4.63 -21.00 8.46
CA LYS A 186 4.01 -19.95 7.62
C LYS A 186 5.12 -19.14 6.98
N TRP A 187 5.14 -19.09 5.66
CA TRP A 187 6.05 -18.24 4.91
C TRP A 187 5.75 -16.78 5.14
N THR A 188 6.77 -15.94 5.15
CA THR A 188 6.65 -14.51 5.41
C THR A 188 7.19 -13.69 4.25
N LEU A 189 6.44 -12.66 3.85
CA LEU A 189 6.81 -11.67 2.83
C LEU A 189 6.78 -10.27 3.46
N TYR A 190 7.84 -9.51 3.30
CA TYR A 190 8.00 -8.19 3.90
C TYR A 190 8.39 -7.12 2.89
N ASP A 191 7.83 -5.93 3.06
CA ASP A 191 8.29 -4.71 2.38
C ASP A 191 8.53 -3.61 3.42
N PRO A 192 9.77 -3.19 3.66
CA PRO A 192 10.12 -2.14 4.61
C PRO A 192 9.76 -0.71 4.14
N ALA A 193 9.39 -0.53 2.88
CA ALA A 193 8.97 0.73 2.27
C ALA A 193 7.71 0.52 1.43
N ALA A 194 6.66 -0.03 2.08
CA ALA A 194 5.52 -0.68 1.44
C ALA A 194 4.74 0.21 0.46
N GLY A 195 4.83 1.53 0.58
CA GLY A 195 4.08 2.43 -0.27
C GLY A 195 2.59 2.12 -0.21
N SER A 196 1.96 1.95 -1.37
CA SER A 196 0.57 1.51 -1.50
C SER A 196 0.33 0.01 -1.27
N GLY A 197 1.38 -0.77 -1.00
CA GLY A 197 1.31 -2.23 -0.86
C GLY A 197 1.24 -3.02 -2.17
N SER A 198 1.25 -2.34 -3.33
CA SER A 198 1.08 -3.01 -4.64
C SER A 198 2.17 -4.05 -4.91
N LEU A 199 3.44 -3.75 -4.59
CA LEU A 199 4.55 -4.69 -4.77
C LEU A 199 4.37 -5.94 -3.89
N LEU A 200 3.97 -5.77 -2.62
CA LEU A 200 3.65 -6.87 -1.69
C LEU A 200 2.53 -7.75 -2.23
N ILE A 201 1.43 -7.15 -2.67
CA ILE A 201 0.25 -7.86 -3.16
C ILE A 201 0.61 -8.68 -4.39
N ARG A 202 1.27 -8.07 -5.39
CA ARG A 202 1.66 -8.75 -6.61
C ARG A 202 2.68 -9.87 -6.36
N ALA A 203 3.59 -9.67 -5.40
CA ALA A 203 4.51 -10.74 -5.00
C ALA A 203 3.77 -11.90 -4.30
N ALA A 204 2.80 -11.59 -3.44
CA ALA A 204 1.98 -12.59 -2.79
C ALA A 204 1.03 -13.34 -3.74
N ASP A 205 0.61 -12.72 -4.85
CA ASP A 205 -0.22 -13.37 -5.87
C ASP A 205 0.55 -14.43 -6.68
N GLU A 206 1.87 -14.30 -6.77
CA GLU A 206 2.71 -15.34 -7.40
C GLU A 206 3.01 -16.52 -6.44
N ALA A 207 2.69 -16.42 -5.15
CA ALA A 207 2.85 -17.51 -4.19
C ALA A 207 1.73 -18.55 -4.34
N PRO A 208 2.00 -19.84 -4.05
CA PRO A 208 0.96 -20.85 -4.00
C PRO A 208 -0.11 -20.57 -2.93
N VAL A 209 -1.28 -21.17 -3.12
CA VAL A 209 -2.38 -21.20 -2.17
C VAL A 209 -2.51 -22.57 -1.53
N ASP A 210 -3.16 -22.64 -0.38
CA ASP A 210 -3.49 -23.90 0.28
C ASP A 210 -4.74 -24.60 -0.34
N GLU A 211 -5.19 -25.68 0.28
CA GLU A 211 -6.36 -26.46 -0.17
C GLU A 211 -7.67 -25.66 -0.16
N ASN A 212 -7.74 -24.60 0.64
CA ASN A 212 -8.90 -23.72 0.75
C ASN A 212 -8.82 -22.54 -0.22
N GLY A 213 -7.72 -22.39 -0.96
CA GLY A 213 -7.44 -21.24 -1.81
C GLY A 213 -6.84 -20.04 -1.06
N ASP A 214 -6.44 -20.21 0.21
CA ASP A 214 -5.83 -19.17 1.01
C ASP A 214 -4.33 -19.06 0.75
N SER A 215 -3.78 -17.85 0.84
CA SER A 215 -2.35 -17.63 0.67
C SER A 215 -1.55 -18.32 1.78
N ILE A 216 -0.55 -19.11 1.40
CA ILE A 216 0.41 -19.71 2.36
C ILE A 216 1.47 -18.73 2.85
N VAL A 217 1.42 -17.47 2.39
CA VAL A 217 2.35 -16.39 2.74
C VAL A 217 1.65 -15.36 3.60
N THR A 218 2.25 -15.01 4.74
CA THR A 218 1.81 -13.89 5.58
C THR A 218 2.56 -12.63 5.16
N ILE A 219 1.82 -11.55 4.91
CA ILE A 219 2.33 -10.28 4.42
C ILE A 219 2.64 -9.34 5.58
N PHE A 220 3.78 -8.66 5.51
CA PHE A 220 4.19 -7.61 6.43
C PHE A 220 4.66 -6.39 5.64
N GLY A 221 4.23 -5.20 6.04
CA GLY A 221 4.68 -3.96 5.41
C GLY A 221 4.87 -2.85 6.41
N GLN A 222 5.82 -1.96 6.15
CA GLN A 222 5.96 -0.73 6.93
C GLN A 222 6.01 0.47 6.00
N GLU A 223 5.26 1.53 6.34
CA GLU A 223 5.17 2.75 5.55
C GLU A 223 5.21 3.98 6.46
N LYS A 224 6.05 4.96 6.09
CA LYS A 224 6.26 6.18 6.89
C LYS A 224 5.07 7.14 6.82
N ASP A 225 4.54 7.34 5.64
CA ASP A 225 3.44 8.28 5.40
C ASP A 225 2.10 7.72 5.87
N HIS A 226 1.35 8.51 6.63
CA HIS A 226 0.10 8.05 7.23
C HIS A 226 -0.97 7.70 6.19
N ALA A 227 -1.17 8.59 5.23
CA ALA A 227 -2.19 8.37 4.20
C ALA A 227 -1.84 7.17 3.34
N THR A 228 -0.57 7.04 2.95
CA THR A 228 -0.06 5.92 2.15
C THR A 228 -0.15 4.59 2.90
N ALA A 229 0.14 4.56 4.21
CA ALA A 229 -0.05 3.36 5.04
C ALA A 229 -1.53 2.94 5.13
N GLY A 230 -2.45 3.89 5.26
CA GLY A 230 -3.89 3.64 5.17
C GLY A 230 -4.30 3.06 3.82
N LEU A 231 -3.75 3.61 2.73
CA LEU A 231 -3.96 3.10 1.38
C LEU A 231 -3.44 1.67 1.22
N ALA A 232 -2.27 1.35 1.76
CA ALA A 232 -1.73 -0.01 1.72
C ALA A 232 -2.64 -1.02 2.43
N LYS A 233 -3.17 -0.67 3.61
CA LYS A 233 -4.14 -1.50 4.33
C LYS A 233 -5.41 -1.73 3.51
N MET A 234 -5.97 -0.66 2.97
CA MET A 234 -7.14 -0.73 2.10
C MET A 234 -6.89 -1.61 0.88
N ASN A 235 -5.73 -1.49 0.25
CA ASN A 235 -5.34 -2.28 -0.90
C ASN A 235 -5.25 -3.78 -0.57
N LEU A 236 -4.66 -4.14 0.58
CA LEU A 236 -4.65 -5.53 1.07
C LEU A 236 -6.06 -6.09 1.23
N ILE A 237 -6.99 -5.30 1.77
CA ILE A 237 -8.40 -5.69 1.94
C ILE A 237 -9.05 -5.92 0.57
N LEU A 238 -8.89 -4.98 -0.36
CA LEU A 238 -9.47 -5.08 -1.72
C LEU A 238 -8.99 -6.33 -2.46
N HIS A 239 -7.73 -6.72 -2.26
CA HIS A 239 -7.14 -7.92 -2.85
C HIS A 239 -7.36 -9.20 -2.02
N GLN A 240 -8.23 -9.16 -1.01
CA GLN A 240 -8.51 -10.30 -0.12
C GLN A 240 -7.25 -10.83 0.60
N LYS A 241 -6.31 -9.92 0.89
CA LYS A 241 -5.10 -10.19 1.68
C LYS A 241 -5.23 -9.61 3.10
N GLY A 242 -6.44 -9.60 3.65
CA GLY A 242 -6.76 -8.97 4.93
C GLY A 242 -5.99 -9.48 6.15
N THR A 243 -5.34 -10.65 6.03
CA THR A 243 -4.43 -11.17 7.07
C THR A 243 -3.05 -10.50 7.07
N GLY A 244 -2.76 -9.64 6.09
CA GLY A 244 -1.53 -8.88 6.02
C GLY A 244 -1.47 -7.77 7.09
N GLU A 245 -0.27 -7.48 7.58
CA GLU A 245 -0.04 -6.45 8.60
C GLU A 245 0.77 -5.29 8.02
N ILE A 246 0.14 -4.10 7.94
CA ILE A 246 0.83 -2.85 7.58
C ILE A 246 0.95 -1.97 8.81
N LYS A 247 2.19 -1.63 9.18
CA LYS A 247 2.49 -0.71 10.28
C LYS A 247 2.94 0.64 9.73
N ARG A 248 2.48 1.71 10.40
CA ARG A 248 2.95 3.06 10.13
C ARG A 248 4.24 3.30 10.90
N GLY A 249 5.23 3.93 10.27
CA GLY A 249 6.45 4.40 10.92
C GLY A 249 7.64 4.46 9.97
N ASN A 250 8.66 5.21 10.36
CA ASN A 250 9.91 5.27 9.63
C ASN A 250 10.73 4.00 9.92
N THR A 251 10.80 3.10 8.97
CA THR A 251 11.46 1.79 9.10
C THR A 251 12.94 1.89 9.48
N LEU A 252 13.64 2.90 8.97
CA LEU A 252 15.06 3.04 9.29
C LEU A 252 15.28 3.54 10.72
N VAL A 253 14.37 4.36 11.25
CA VAL A 253 14.45 4.93 12.61
C VAL A 253 13.86 3.99 13.65
N ASP A 254 12.65 3.50 13.37
CA ASP A 254 11.86 2.68 14.29
C ASP A 254 11.22 1.50 13.54
N PRO A 255 12.00 0.43 13.30
CA PRO A 255 11.48 -0.78 12.68
C PRO A 255 10.38 -1.40 13.53
N ALA A 256 9.17 -1.48 12.98
CA ALA A 256 7.98 -1.92 13.70
C ALA A 256 7.89 -3.45 13.86
N PHE A 257 8.68 -4.20 13.11
CA PHE A 257 8.70 -5.66 13.17
C PHE A 257 9.99 -6.14 13.83
N THR A 258 9.85 -6.52 15.10
CA THR A 258 10.94 -7.07 15.91
C THR A 258 10.53 -8.44 16.46
N ASP A 259 11.51 -9.23 16.86
CA ASP A 259 11.30 -10.47 17.58
C ASP A 259 11.10 -10.23 19.09
N ASN A 260 10.94 -11.29 19.85
CA ASN A 260 10.74 -11.23 21.30
C ASN A 260 11.97 -10.73 22.08
N PHE A 261 13.13 -10.64 21.45
CA PHE A 261 14.37 -10.12 22.01
C PHE A 261 14.60 -8.66 21.63
N GLY A 262 13.71 -8.07 20.82
CA GLY A 262 13.82 -6.71 20.33
C GLY A 262 14.80 -6.53 19.17
N GLU A 263 15.24 -7.64 18.54
CA GLU A 263 16.01 -7.65 17.31
C GLU A 263 15.09 -7.59 16.09
N LEU A 264 15.63 -7.24 14.90
CA LEU A 264 14.84 -7.25 13.68
C LEU A 264 14.28 -8.64 13.39
N LYS A 265 12.96 -8.71 13.19
CA LYS A 265 12.28 -9.92 12.72
C LYS A 265 12.89 -10.39 11.40
N LYS A 266 13.01 -11.70 11.26
CA LYS A 266 13.51 -12.35 10.05
C LYS A 266 12.38 -12.76 9.14
N PHE A 267 12.57 -12.53 7.83
CA PHE A 267 11.57 -12.81 6.81
C PHE A 267 12.13 -13.75 5.75
N ASP A 268 11.29 -14.65 5.25
CA ASP A 268 11.66 -15.58 4.19
C ASP A 268 11.82 -14.88 2.84
N PHE A 269 10.96 -13.90 2.58
CA PHE A 269 11.00 -13.08 1.37
C PHE A 269 10.88 -11.61 1.72
N ILE A 270 11.69 -10.80 1.02
CA ILE A 270 11.58 -9.34 1.11
C ILE A 270 11.52 -8.78 -0.30
N VAL A 271 10.57 -7.90 -0.54
CA VAL A 271 10.48 -7.10 -1.77
C VAL A 271 10.51 -5.64 -1.39
N MET A 272 11.14 -4.80 -2.19
CA MET A 272 11.22 -3.38 -1.85
C MET A 272 11.49 -2.51 -3.07
N ASN A 273 10.79 -1.38 -3.14
CA ASN A 273 11.11 -0.23 -3.97
C ASN A 273 11.31 0.99 -3.07
N PRO A 274 12.53 1.22 -2.51
CA PRO A 274 12.76 2.27 -1.53
C PRO A 274 12.75 3.67 -2.16
N PRO A 275 12.63 4.75 -1.35
CA PRO A 275 12.87 6.09 -1.83
C PRO A 275 14.33 6.23 -2.26
N PHE A 276 14.55 6.51 -3.57
CA PHE A 276 15.89 6.61 -4.13
C PHE A 276 16.63 7.85 -3.64
N SER A 277 17.91 7.67 -3.29
CA SER A 277 18.84 8.73 -2.91
C SER A 277 18.27 9.64 -1.81
N ASP A 278 17.56 9.06 -0.83
CA ASP A 278 16.99 9.78 0.30
C ASP A 278 18.12 10.49 1.07
N LYS A 279 18.01 11.82 1.15
CA LYS A 279 19.01 12.69 1.80
C LYS A 279 18.76 12.82 3.31
N SER A 280 17.61 12.37 3.78
CA SER A 280 17.17 12.46 5.18
C SER A 280 17.04 11.08 5.83
N TRP A 281 17.63 10.05 5.23
CA TRP A 281 17.49 8.68 5.70
C TRP A 281 18.00 8.47 7.14
N SER A 282 19.03 9.25 7.53
CA SER A 282 19.69 9.13 8.85
C SER A 282 19.06 10.01 9.93
N ASP A 283 18.08 10.87 9.57
CA ASP A 283 17.41 11.74 10.53
C ASP A 283 16.74 10.90 11.63
N GLY A 284 17.18 11.08 12.88
CA GLY A 284 16.69 10.33 14.03
C GLY A 284 17.41 9.00 14.28
N ILE A 285 18.43 8.64 13.48
CA ILE A 285 19.23 7.43 13.68
C ILE A 285 20.61 7.79 14.24
N LYS A 286 21.00 7.12 15.31
CA LYS A 286 22.40 7.10 15.78
C LYS A 286 23.19 6.07 14.98
N THR A 287 23.69 6.46 13.79
CA THR A 287 24.29 5.53 12.84
C THR A 287 25.50 4.76 13.36
N PHE A 288 26.30 5.36 14.26
CA PHE A 288 27.43 4.69 14.92
C PHE A 288 27.02 3.77 16.07
N GLU A 289 25.80 3.93 16.60
CA GLU A 289 25.24 3.15 17.70
C GLU A 289 23.90 2.50 17.25
N ASP A 290 23.84 2.02 16.01
CA ASP A 290 22.61 1.43 15.50
C ASP A 290 22.19 0.22 16.34
N LYS A 291 21.06 0.34 17.03
CA LYS A 291 20.49 -0.67 17.91
C LYS A 291 20.45 -2.05 17.25
N TYR A 292 20.15 -2.08 15.95
CA TYR A 292 19.98 -3.32 15.19
C TYR A 292 21.26 -3.80 14.51
N LYS A 293 22.38 -3.08 14.67
CA LYS A 293 23.70 -3.44 14.11
C LYS A 293 23.64 -3.69 12.60
N ARG A 294 22.86 -2.85 11.87
CA ARG A 294 22.68 -2.99 10.42
C ARG A 294 23.95 -2.67 9.64
N PHE A 295 24.75 -1.77 10.17
CA PHE A 295 25.97 -1.26 9.53
C PHE A 295 27.25 -1.99 9.95
N ASP A 296 27.16 -2.86 10.97
CA ASP A 296 28.29 -3.57 11.53
C ASP A 296 28.96 -4.46 10.49
N GLY A 297 30.28 -4.28 10.32
CA GLY A 297 31.06 -5.03 9.36
C GLY A 297 30.94 -4.54 7.90
N TYR A 298 30.03 -3.59 7.60
CA TYR A 298 29.88 -3.01 6.25
C TYR A 298 30.40 -1.58 6.18
N GLY A 299 30.08 -0.75 7.13
CA GLY A 299 30.31 0.69 7.16
C GLY A 299 29.00 1.46 7.08
N ILE A 300 29.07 2.74 7.44
CA ILE A 300 27.90 3.63 7.47
C ILE A 300 27.69 4.21 6.08
N PRO A 301 26.46 4.11 5.51
CA PRO A 301 26.13 4.75 4.24
C PRO A 301 26.30 6.27 4.28
N PRO A 302 26.53 6.93 3.13
CA PRO A 302 26.67 8.39 3.09
C PRO A 302 25.46 9.10 3.66
N GLU A 303 25.67 10.16 4.45
CA GLU A 303 24.61 10.94 5.10
C GLU A 303 23.54 11.43 4.10
N LYS A 304 23.96 11.82 2.90
CA LYS A 304 23.06 12.36 1.86
C LYS A 304 22.57 11.33 0.85
N ASN A 305 22.72 10.05 1.14
CA ASN A 305 22.24 8.98 0.26
C ASN A 305 21.94 7.70 1.03
N GLY A 306 20.64 7.39 1.15
CA GLY A 306 20.11 6.27 1.91
C GLY A 306 20.04 4.93 1.18
N ASP A 307 20.45 4.84 -0.09
CA ASP A 307 20.26 3.62 -0.89
C ASP A 307 20.84 2.38 -0.19
N TYR A 308 22.07 2.45 0.28
CA TYR A 308 22.68 1.35 1.02
C TYR A 308 22.16 1.17 2.45
N ALA A 309 21.56 2.19 3.07
CA ALA A 309 20.92 2.02 4.37
C ALA A 309 19.70 1.10 4.26
N TRP A 310 18.89 1.30 3.22
CA TRP A 310 17.77 0.42 2.89
C TRP A 310 18.24 -1.00 2.55
N PHE A 311 19.29 -1.12 1.71
CA PHE A 311 19.87 -2.42 1.37
C PHE A 311 20.33 -3.19 2.63
N LEU A 312 21.07 -2.55 3.53
CA LEU A 312 21.58 -3.17 4.75
C LEU A 312 20.46 -3.48 5.75
N HIS A 313 19.39 -2.69 5.78
CA HIS A 313 18.19 -3.03 6.56
C HIS A 313 17.52 -4.31 6.04
N VAL A 314 17.36 -4.44 4.73
CA VAL A 314 16.83 -5.67 4.11
C VAL A 314 17.72 -6.86 4.44
N LEU A 315 19.02 -6.74 4.23
CA LEU A 315 19.98 -7.81 4.52
C LEU A 315 19.92 -8.25 5.99
N LYS A 316 19.75 -7.29 6.91
CA LYS A 316 19.63 -7.59 8.35
C LYS A 316 18.29 -8.22 8.71
N SER A 317 17.23 -7.95 7.96
CA SER A 317 15.89 -8.49 8.17
C SER A 317 15.62 -9.80 7.41
N LEU A 318 16.55 -10.24 6.56
CA LEU A 318 16.42 -11.46 5.78
C LEU A 318 16.74 -12.69 6.64
N ASP A 319 15.93 -13.75 6.50
CA ASP A 319 16.23 -15.06 7.09
C ASP A 319 17.49 -15.67 6.42
N SER A 320 18.14 -16.62 7.09
CA SER A 320 19.36 -17.26 6.61
C SER A 320 19.22 -17.91 5.22
N ASN A 321 18.04 -18.41 4.89
CA ASN A 321 17.69 -18.98 3.60
C ASN A 321 16.73 -18.08 2.81
N GLY A 322 16.49 -16.87 3.30
CA GLY A 322 15.59 -15.92 2.70
C GLY A 322 16.12 -15.32 1.41
N LYS A 323 15.22 -14.79 0.60
CA LYS A 323 15.54 -14.10 -0.65
C LYS A 323 14.90 -12.72 -0.71
N ALA A 324 15.64 -11.75 -1.22
CA ALA A 324 15.16 -10.39 -1.38
C ALA A 324 15.25 -9.91 -2.83
N GLY A 325 14.23 -9.16 -3.26
CA GLY A 325 14.22 -8.44 -4.53
C GLY A 325 14.08 -6.94 -4.27
N ILE A 326 15.10 -6.15 -4.61
CA ILE A 326 15.17 -4.73 -4.33
C ILE A 326 15.36 -3.95 -5.62
N ILE A 327 14.52 -2.94 -5.85
CA ILE A 327 14.71 -1.97 -6.94
C ILE A 327 15.66 -0.90 -6.44
N MET A 328 16.75 -0.67 -7.18
CA MET A 328 17.78 0.28 -6.78
C MET A 328 18.19 1.17 -7.96
N PRO A 329 18.61 2.42 -7.72
CA PRO A 329 19.15 3.25 -8.79
C PRO A 329 20.52 2.73 -9.25
N HIS A 330 20.81 2.87 -10.54
CA HIS A 330 22.08 2.40 -11.13
C HIS A 330 23.34 2.90 -10.40
N GLY A 331 23.26 4.08 -9.77
CA GLY A 331 24.36 4.67 -9.01
C GLY A 331 24.95 3.75 -7.95
N VAL A 332 24.16 2.84 -7.36
CA VAL A 332 24.66 1.88 -6.35
C VAL A 332 25.76 0.96 -6.90
N LEU A 333 25.83 0.79 -8.22
CA LEU A 333 26.82 -0.07 -8.86
C LEU A 333 28.22 0.57 -9.02
N PHE A 334 28.30 1.91 -9.03
CA PHE A 334 29.54 2.60 -9.38
C PHE A 334 29.90 3.80 -8.52
N ARG A 335 29.00 4.29 -7.64
CA ARG A 335 29.36 5.39 -6.72
C ARG A 335 30.50 4.94 -5.80
N GLY A 336 31.47 5.84 -5.58
CA GLY A 336 32.66 5.60 -4.78
C GLY A 336 32.51 5.84 -3.28
N ASN A 337 33.64 5.98 -2.57
CA ASN A 337 33.72 6.28 -1.15
C ASN A 337 33.00 5.23 -0.25
N ALA A 338 32.17 5.65 0.69
CA ALA A 338 31.47 4.77 1.63
C ALA A 338 30.64 3.70 0.92
N GLU A 339 29.94 4.03 -0.18
CA GLU A 339 29.15 3.06 -0.95
C GLU A 339 30.02 2.00 -1.63
N GLU A 340 31.20 2.37 -2.14
CA GLU A 340 32.16 1.42 -2.68
C GLU A 340 32.62 0.42 -1.61
N THR A 341 32.96 0.92 -0.42
CA THR A 341 33.39 0.08 0.70
C THR A 341 32.30 -0.93 1.08
N ILE A 342 31.04 -0.48 1.18
CA ILE A 342 29.90 -1.35 1.50
C ILE A 342 29.69 -2.37 0.39
N ARG A 343 29.73 -1.94 -0.87
CA ARG A 343 29.55 -2.80 -2.05
C ARG A 343 30.58 -3.92 -2.11
N ILE A 344 31.86 -3.60 -1.89
CA ILE A 344 32.92 -4.60 -1.86
C ILE A 344 32.63 -5.67 -0.81
N LYS A 345 32.28 -5.27 0.43
CA LYS A 345 31.99 -6.21 1.51
C LYS A 345 30.76 -7.07 1.25
N VAL A 346 29.75 -6.52 0.59
CA VAL A 346 28.54 -7.27 0.18
C VAL A 346 28.89 -8.32 -0.87
N LEU A 347 29.72 -7.96 -1.85
CA LEU A 347 30.17 -8.86 -2.92
C LEU A 347 31.11 -9.97 -2.39
N GLU A 348 32.03 -9.65 -1.49
CA GLU A 348 32.91 -10.63 -0.84
C GLU A 348 32.11 -11.71 -0.10
N LYS A 349 30.98 -11.33 0.52
CA LYS A 349 30.07 -12.25 1.22
C LYS A 349 29.10 -13.00 0.30
N ARG A 350 29.11 -12.70 -1.00
CA ARG A 350 28.30 -13.37 -2.04
C ARG A 350 26.80 -13.30 -1.75
N TYR A 351 26.32 -12.14 -1.28
CA TYR A 351 24.90 -11.95 -1.00
C TYR A 351 24.06 -11.59 -2.23
N ILE A 352 24.68 -11.33 -3.37
CA ILE A 352 24.00 -10.95 -4.60
C ILE A 352 24.01 -12.12 -5.57
N ASP A 353 22.82 -12.65 -5.85
CA ASP A 353 22.63 -13.75 -6.80
C ASP A 353 22.48 -13.23 -8.24
N MET A 354 21.80 -12.09 -8.43
CA MET A 354 21.46 -11.54 -9.75
C MET A 354 21.34 -10.02 -9.71
N LEU A 355 21.78 -9.38 -10.78
CA LEU A 355 21.64 -7.93 -11.03
C LEU A 355 21.00 -7.71 -12.41
N PRO A 356 19.66 -7.78 -12.52
CA PRO A 356 19.00 -7.40 -13.76
C PRO A 356 19.08 -5.88 -13.92
N ILE A 357 19.61 -5.43 -15.05
CA ILE A 357 19.73 -4.00 -15.41
C ILE A 357 18.78 -3.76 -16.59
N TRP A 358 17.91 -2.78 -16.44
CA TRP A 358 16.89 -2.40 -17.43
C TRP A 358 17.23 -1.07 -18.08
#